data_9edb3a5996b3d5fff65a6c054caa3afc
#
_entry.id   9edb3a5996b3d5fff65a6c054caa3afc
#
_cell.length_a   1.000
_cell.length_b   1.000
_cell.length_c   1.000
_cell.angle_alpha   90.00
_cell.angle_beta   90.00
_cell.angle_gamma   90.00
#
_symmetry.space_group_name_H-M   'P 1'
#
loop_
_entity.id
_entity.type
_entity.pdbx_description
1 polymer ?
#
loop_
_entity_poly.entity_id
_entity_poly.type
_entity_poly.pdbx_seq_one_letter_code
_entity_poly.pdbx_strand_id
1 'polypeptide(L)'
;NCVLLLGDLALKAAGIHHSLDAFRGSIFSGFNDKHKCVATFHPTSLFTNYDNMPLFLHDLNRAVAQSKFPELRLPKRRLEINLSPNEIIARLESIIQTKQLVSLDIEGGIPNERAAKVEYKHRNGITCCSISIDPSSAFIIPFEIYDTPTLQRILVAFSKVLADKDIPKVLQNGLYDYTALAWHFRCPINNIVHDTMFSGWEIYPELPKGLGTQASIWTLDPYY
;
A
#
# COMPACT_ATOMS: atom_id res chain seq x y z
N ASN A 1 -13.02 14.91 21.82
CA ASN A 1 -11.66 14.38 21.65
C ASN A 1 -11.34 14.07 20.17
N CYS A 2 -12.34 14.12 19.26
CA CYS A 2 -12.16 13.91 17.83
C CYS A 2 -13.16 14.79 17.08
N VAL A 3 -12.70 15.48 16.03
CA VAL A 3 -13.54 16.29 15.13
C VAL A 3 -13.83 15.46 13.88
N LEU A 4 -15.10 15.31 13.55
CA LEU A 4 -15.51 14.71 12.28
C LEU A 4 -15.66 15.82 11.25
N LEU A 5 -14.91 15.71 10.16
CA LEU A 5 -14.90 16.67 9.06
C LEU A 5 -15.79 16.15 7.93
N LEU A 6 -16.84 16.90 7.60
CA LEU A 6 -17.82 16.52 6.59
C LEU A 6 -17.58 17.27 5.27
N GLY A 7 -17.00 16.58 4.30
CA GLY A 7 -16.75 17.09 2.95
C GLY A 7 -15.49 17.94 2.80
N ASP A 8 -15.20 18.34 1.56
CA ASP A 8 -13.96 19.04 1.17
C ASP A 8 -13.77 20.39 1.88
N LEU A 9 -14.83 21.15 2.12
CA LEU A 9 -14.71 22.45 2.78
C LEU A 9 -14.24 22.30 4.22
N ALA A 10 -14.77 21.31 4.95
CA ALA A 10 -14.36 21.03 6.32
C ALA A 10 -12.90 20.53 6.37
N LEU A 11 -12.51 19.71 5.39
CA LEU A 11 -11.12 19.21 5.27
C LEU A 11 -10.14 20.36 5.04
N LYS A 12 -10.47 21.28 4.12
CA LYS A 12 -9.65 22.48 3.87
C LYS A 12 -9.59 23.41 5.08
N ALA A 13 -10.70 23.59 5.80
CA ALA A 13 -10.72 24.39 7.03
C ALA A 13 -9.83 23.80 8.14
N ALA A 14 -9.64 22.47 8.15
CA ALA A 14 -8.69 21.81 9.04
C ALA A 14 -7.21 21.91 8.62
N GLY A 15 -6.92 22.57 7.49
CA GLY A 15 -5.57 22.79 6.96
C GLY A 15 -5.09 21.74 5.96
N ILE A 16 -5.98 20.87 5.50
CA ILE A 16 -5.62 19.82 4.53
C ILE A 16 -6.08 20.21 3.13
N HIS A 17 -5.15 20.36 2.20
CA HIS A 17 -5.37 20.78 0.81
C HIS A 17 -5.34 19.63 -0.20
N HIS A 18 -5.70 18.42 0.24
CA HIS A 18 -5.88 17.24 -0.61
C HIS A 18 -7.35 17.02 -0.95
N SER A 19 -7.63 16.19 -1.97
CA SER A 19 -9.01 15.80 -2.27
C SER A 19 -9.58 14.94 -1.15
N LEU A 20 -10.88 15.04 -0.93
CA LEU A 20 -11.56 14.21 0.05
C LEU A 20 -11.45 12.72 -0.28
N ASP A 21 -11.53 12.35 -1.57
CA ASP A 21 -11.42 10.95 -2.00
C ASP A 21 -10.10 10.31 -1.60
N ALA A 22 -9.02 11.11 -1.64
CA ALA A 22 -7.69 10.66 -1.19
C ALA A 22 -7.53 10.70 0.34
N PHE A 23 -8.39 11.40 1.08
CA PHE A 23 -8.15 11.67 2.51
C PHE A 23 -9.25 11.14 3.44
N ARG A 24 -10.39 10.70 2.87
CA ARG A 24 -11.49 10.16 3.68
C ARG A 24 -11.04 8.95 4.50
N GLY A 25 -11.59 8.81 5.67
CA GLY A 25 -11.24 7.75 6.63
C GLY A 25 -9.89 7.92 7.32
N SER A 26 -9.04 8.86 6.89
CA SER A 26 -7.76 9.15 7.55
C SER A 26 -7.96 9.77 8.93
N ILE A 27 -7.07 9.40 9.86
CA ILE A 27 -6.97 9.97 11.20
C ILE A 27 -5.74 10.87 11.22
N PHE A 28 -5.92 12.14 11.56
CA PHE A 28 -4.84 13.12 11.51
C PHE A 28 -5.02 14.25 12.52
N SER A 29 -3.98 15.06 12.67
CA SER A 29 -4.02 16.31 13.43
C SER A 29 -4.42 17.46 12.51
N GLY A 30 -5.49 18.16 12.84
CA GLY A 30 -5.97 19.31 12.06
C GLY A 30 -6.04 20.59 12.91
N PHE A 31 -6.38 21.71 12.26
CA PHE A 31 -6.49 23.01 12.90
C PHE A 31 -5.19 23.42 13.63
N ASN A 32 -4.07 23.36 12.92
CA ASN A 32 -2.71 23.60 13.45
C ASN A 32 -2.37 22.66 14.62
N ASP A 33 -2.60 21.38 14.45
CA ASP A 33 -2.31 20.30 15.40
C ASP A 33 -3.08 20.35 16.72
N LYS A 34 -4.17 21.11 16.77
CA LYS A 34 -4.96 21.26 18.00
C LYS A 34 -5.99 20.16 18.20
N HIS A 35 -6.44 19.54 17.13
CA HIS A 35 -7.54 18.57 17.20
C HIS A 35 -7.24 17.32 16.38
N LYS A 36 -7.54 16.17 16.97
CA LYS A 36 -7.59 14.91 16.23
C LYS A 36 -8.83 14.93 15.34
N CYS A 37 -8.65 14.63 14.05
CA CYS A 37 -9.69 14.71 13.04
C CYS A 37 -9.86 13.38 12.30
N VAL A 38 -11.09 13.13 11.85
CA VAL A 38 -11.41 12.10 10.85
C VAL A 38 -12.22 12.77 9.75
N ALA A 39 -11.82 12.56 8.49
CA ALA A 39 -12.52 13.11 7.33
C ALA A 39 -13.46 12.08 6.72
N THR A 40 -14.65 12.53 6.26
CA THR A 40 -15.58 11.69 5.51
C THR A 40 -16.43 12.52 4.56
N PHE A 41 -17.23 11.85 3.76
CA PHE A 41 -18.16 12.48 2.83
C PHE A 41 -19.16 13.42 3.53
N HIS A 42 -19.59 14.47 2.82
CA HIS A 42 -20.72 15.24 3.30
C HIS A 42 -22.02 14.43 3.09
N PRO A 43 -22.96 14.39 4.05
CA PRO A 43 -24.18 13.58 3.92
C PRO A 43 -24.98 13.85 2.64
N THR A 44 -24.98 15.10 2.13
CA THR A 44 -25.69 15.43 0.88
C THR A 44 -25.12 14.74 -0.34
N SER A 45 -23.82 14.42 -0.36
CA SER A 45 -23.21 13.71 -1.50
C SER A 45 -23.67 12.25 -1.61
N LEU A 46 -24.17 11.67 -0.52
CA LEU A 46 -24.72 10.31 -0.50
C LEU A 46 -26.07 10.22 -1.23
N PHE A 47 -26.80 11.32 -1.40
CA PHE A 47 -28.00 11.34 -2.22
C PHE A 47 -27.70 11.21 -3.71
N THR A 48 -26.52 11.64 -4.14
CA THR A 48 -26.07 11.54 -5.53
C THR A 48 -25.24 10.29 -5.79
N ASN A 49 -24.56 9.77 -4.78
CA ASN A 49 -23.73 8.56 -4.86
C ASN A 49 -23.91 7.71 -3.59
N TYR A 50 -24.96 6.90 -3.59
CA TYR A 50 -25.31 6.04 -2.46
C TYR A 50 -24.30 4.92 -2.20
N ASP A 51 -23.51 4.52 -3.21
CA ASP A 51 -22.48 3.48 -3.08
C ASP A 51 -21.39 3.87 -2.07
N ASN A 52 -21.25 5.15 -1.76
CA ASN A 52 -20.35 5.64 -0.71
C ASN A 52 -20.90 5.48 0.73
N MET A 53 -22.14 5.02 0.90
CA MET A 53 -22.76 4.87 2.22
C MET A 53 -21.96 3.92 3.15
N PRO A 54 -21.47 2.75 2.72
CA PRO A 54 -20.65 1.89 3.57
C PRO A 54 -19.38 2.59 4.07
N LEU A 55 -18.71 3.35 3.21
CA LEU A 55 -17.52 4.12 3.56
C LEU A 55 -17.84 5.23 4.58
N PHE A 56 -18.93 5.94 4.37
CA PHE A 56 -19.40 6.97 5.30
C PHE A 56 -19.67 6.40 6.69
N LEU A 57 -20.42 5.29 6.77
CA LEU A 57 -20.70 4.61 8.04
C LEU A 57 -19.44 4.09 8.71
N HIS A 58 -18.49 3.55 7.94
CA HIS A 58 -17.19 3.13 8.44
C HIS A 58 -16.41 4.29 9.07
N ASP A 59 -16.35 5.43 8.39
CA ASP A 59 -15.66 6.63 8.87
C ASP A 59 -16.32 7.23 10.13
N LEU A 60 -17.66 7.21 10.20
CA LEU A 60 -18.40 7.59 11.42
C LEU A 60 -18.01 6.70 12.60
N ASN A 61 -18.03 5.37 12.41
CA ASN A 61 -17.66 4.42 13.45
C ASN A 61 -16.20 4.64 13.90
N ARG A 62 -15.31 4.93 12.94
CA ARG A 62 -13.91 5.29 13.21
C ARG A 62 -13.82 6.56 14.06
N ALA A 63 -14.54 7.61 13.72
CA ALA A 63 -14.57 8.85 14.48
C ALA A 63 -15.09 8.62 15.92
N VAL A 64 -16.15 7.82 16.08
CA VAL A 64 -16.67 7.43 17.40
C VAL A 64 -15.62 6.66 18.19
N ALA A 65 -14.93 5.71 17.59
CA ALA A 65 -13.85 4.96 18.23
C ALA A 65 -12.71 5.90 18.66
N GLN A 66 -12.31 6.83 17.79
CA GLN A 66 -11.25 7.81 18.04
C GLN A 66 -11.65 8.87 19.08
N SER A 67 -12.93 9.15 19.29
CA SER A 67 -13.40 10.12 20.29
C SER A 67 -13.21 9.66 21.75
N LYS A 68 -12.97 8.37 21.97
CA LYS A 68 -12.82 7.77 23.30
C LYS A 68 -11.53 8.19 24.03
N PHE A 69 -10.53 8.70 23.31
CA PHE A 69 -9.24 9.14 23.86
C PHE A 69 -8.71 10.35 23.09
N PRO A 70 -7.95 11.26 23.71
CA PRO A 70 -7.49 12.50 23.08
C PRO A 70 -6.27 12.30 22.15
N GLU A 71 -5.43 11.30 22.40
CA GLU A 71 -4.17 11.12 21.70
C GLU A 71 -4.37 10.66 20.26
N LEU A 72 -3.49 11.10 19.37
CA LEU A 72 -3.36 10.56 18.01
C LEU A 72 -2.51 9.29 18.06
N ARG A 73 -3.16 8.14 17.90
CA ARG A 73 -2.50 6.82 17.96
C ARG A 73 -2.44 6.23 16.54
N LEU A 74 -1.42 6.62 15.79
CA LEU A 74 -1.14 6.03 14.48
C LEU A 74 -0.17 4.85 14.61
N PRO A 75 -0.26 3.85 13.72
CA PRO A 75 0.70 2.76 13.67
C PRO A 75 2.11 3.28 13.43
N LYS A 76 3.08 2.78 14.20
CA LYS A 76 4.49 3.06 13.93
C LYS A 76 5.00 2.06 12.93
N ARG A 77 5.62 2.54 11.84
CA ARG A 77 6.20 1.72 10.78
C ARG A 77 7.71 1.92 10.75
N ARG A 78 8.44 0.84 10.49
CA ARG A 78 9.86 0.86 10.21
C ARG A 78 10.08 0.52 8.73
N LEU A 79 10.44 1.54 7.96
CA LEU A 79 10.71 1.41 6.54
C LEU A 79 12.22 1.44 6.31
N GLU A 80 12.79 0.34 5.84
CA GLU A 80 14.22 0.18 5.58
C GLU A 80 14.49 0.43 4.08
N ILE A 81 14.76 1.69 3.72
CA ILE A 81 14.89 2.12 2.33
C ILE A 81 16.34 2.01 1.83
N ASN A 82 17.32 2.26 2.69
CA ASN A 82 18.74 2.37 2.33
C ASN A 82 19.57 1.17 2.82
N LEU A 83 19.07 -0.03 2.62
CA LEU A 83 19.83 -1.24 2.95
C LEU A 83 20.96 -1.45 1.94
N SER A 84 22.12 -1.91 2.43
CA SER A 84 23.17 -2.40 1.57
C SER A 84 22.77 -3.70 0.86
N PRO A 85 23.42 -4.06 -0.27
CA PRO A 85 23.13 -5.31 -0.98
C PRO A 85 23.24 -6.56 -0.08
N ASN A 86 24.20 -6.58 0.82
CA ASN A 86 24.38 -7.71 1.74
C ASN A 86 23.26 -7.78 2.80
N GLU A 87 22.77 -6.66 3.29
CA GLU A 87 21.64 -6.62 4.21
C GLU A 87 20.34 -7.06 3.50
N ILE A 88 20.11 -6.65 2.26
CA ILE A 88 18.97 -7.12 1.45
C ILE A 88 19.04 -8.66 1.30
N ILE A 89 20.19 -9.19 0.90
CA ILE A 89 20.39 -10.64 0.74
C ILE A 89 20.14 -11.35 2.08
N ALA A 90 20.66 -10.84 3.19
CA ALA A 90 20.44 -11.42 4.51
C ALA A 90 18.95 -11.43 4.92
N ARG A 91 18.18 -10.36 4.59
CA ARG A 91 16.71 -10.33 4.79
C ARG A 91 16.03 -11.42 3.96
N LEU A 92 16.38 -11.56 2.68
CA LEU A 92 15.80 -12.56 1.80
C LEU A 92 16.16 -13.99 2.27
N GLU A 93 17.38 -14.23 2.69
CA GLU A 93 17.82 -15.53 3.25
C GLU A 93 17.08 -15.87 4.55
N SER A 94 16.83 -14.87 5.41
CA SER A 94 16.03 -15.06 6.61
C SER A 94 14.60 -15.49 6.26
N ILE A 95 13.98 -14.89 5.24
CA ILE A 95 12.65 -15.29 4.75
C ILE A 95 12.67 -16.75 4.26
N ILE A 96 13.70 -17.14 3.50
CA ILE A 96 13.84 -18.51 3.01
C ILE A 96 13.95 -19.52 4.17
N GLN A 97 14.64 -19.15 5.25
CA GLN A 97 14.79 -20.01 6.42
C GLN A 97 13.52 -20.11 7.26
N THR A 98 12.84 -19.00 7.48
CA THR A 98 11.68 -18.93 8.38
C THR A 98 10.38 -19.34 7.72
N LYS A 99 10.30 -19.33 6.38
CA LYS A 99 9.09 -19.63 5.60
C LYS A 99 7.85 -18.82 6.01
N GLN A 100 8.08 -17.64 6.57
CA GLN A 100 7.00 -16.78 7.01
C GLN A 100 6.26 -16.15 5.82
N LEU A 101 5.03 -15.70 6.06
CA LEU A 101 4.22 -14.99 5.09
C LEU A 101 4.90 -13.70 4.64
N VAL A 102 4.89 -13.46 3.33
CA VAL A 102 5.47 -12.28 2.70
C VAL A 102 4.40 -11.51 1.95
N SER A 103 4.30 -10.21 2.20
CA SER A 103 3.63 -9.28 1.29
C SER A 103 4.68 -8.59 0.43
N LEU A 104 4.40 -8.46 -0.86
CA LEU A 104 5.28 -7.75 -1.79
C LEU A 104 4.47 -6.92 -2.78
N ASP A 105 5.11 -5.86 -3.27
CA ASP A 105 4.57 -4.96 -4.28
C ASP A 105 5.74 -4.39 -5.09
N ILE A 106 5.55 -4.21 -6.40
CA ILE A 106 6.58 -3.68 -7.30
C ILE A 106 6.20 -2.32 -7.86
N GLU A 107 7.21 -1.50 -8.12
CA GLU A 107 7.07 -0.25 -8.84
C GLU A 107 7.76 -0.32 -10.21
N GLY A 108 7.12 0.28 -11.23
CA GLY A 108 7.55 0.15 -12.63
C GLY A 108 6.82 -0.97 -13.34
N GLY A 109 7.48 -1.70 -14.22
CA GLY A 109 6.92 -2.87 -14.89
C GLY A 109 6.76 -2.75 -16.39
N ILE A 110 5.67 -3.26 -16.98
CA ILE A 110 5.47 -3.32 -18.42
C ILE A 110 5.08 -1.93 -18.95
N PRO A 111 5.83 -1.33 -19.92
CA PRO A 111 5.46 -0.06 -20.50
C PRO A 111 4.09 -0.16 -21.18
N ASN A 112 3.17 0.72 -20.85
CA ASN A 112 1.96 0.84 -21.65
C ASN A 112 2.20 1.87 -22.78
N GLU A 113 1.50 1.71 -23.90
CA GLU A 113 1.63 2.57 -25.09
C GLU A 113 1.33 4.07 -24.80
N ARG A 114 0.61 4.38 -23.71
CA ARG A 114 0.32 5.75 -23.28
C ARG A 114 1.51 6.39 -22.54
N ALA A 115 2.34 5.61 -21.86
CA ALA A 115 3.56 6.07 -21.19
C ALA A 115 4.68 6.37 -22.19
N ALA A 116 4.64 5.84 -23.40
CA ALA A 116 5.63 6.08 -24.46
C ALA A 116 5.73 7.54 -24.93
N LYS A 117 4.80 8.42 -24.58
CA LYS A 117 4.83 9.86 -24.89
C LYS A 117 5.60 10.72 -23.89
N VAL A 118 5.97 10.16 -22.75
CA VAL A 118 6.86 10.82 -21.78
C VAL A 118 8.23 10.18 -22.00
N GLU A 119 9.24 10.99 -22.28
CA GLU A 119 10.65 10.53 -22.35
C GLU A 119 11.07 9.95 -20.99
N TYR A 120 10.65 8.72 -20.71
CA TYR A 120 11.25 7.95 -19.64
C TYR A 120 12.64 7.54 -20.10
N LYS A 121 13.65 8.25 -19.64
CA LYS A 121 15.07 7.90 -19.78
C LYS A 121 15.40 6.56 -19.13
N HIS A 122 14.49 5.97 -18.39
CA HIS A 122 14.63 4.68 -17.71
C HIS A 122 14.01 3.59 -18.58
N ARG A 123 14.87 2.78 -19.15
CA ARG A 123 14.50 1.64 -19.98
C ARG A 123 13.76 0.61 -19.15
N ASN A 124 12.41 0.73 -19.13
CA ASN A 124 11.51 -0.44 -19.17
C ASN A 124 11.83 -1.54 -18.16
N GLY A 125 11.82 -1.27 -16.88
CA GLY A 125 12.02 -2.30 -15.91
C GLY A 125 11.23 -2.05 -14.63
N ILE A 126 11.30 -3.02 -13.77
CA ILE A 126 10.87 -2.87 -12.40
C ILE A 126 11.93 -2.02 -11.69
N THR A 127 11.54 -0.89 -11.14
CA THR A 127 12.45 0.05 -10.47
C THR A 127 12.81 -0.42 -9.08
N CYS A 128 11.80 -0.90 -8.34
CA CYS A 128 11.99 -1.45 -7.01
C CYS A 128 10.90 -2.47 -6.66
N CYS A 129 11.14 -3.21 -5.58
CA CYS A 129 10.15 -4.05 -4.93
C CYS A 129 10.16 -3.76 -3.42
N SER A 130 9.00 -3.53 -2.83
CA SER A 130 8.83 -3.49 -1.39
C SER A 130 8.45 -4.87 -0.87
N ILE A 131 9.01 -5.25 0.29
CA ILE A 131 8.74 -6.53 0.95
C ILE A 131 8.44 -6.30 2.43
N SER A 132 7.34 -6.87 2.90
CA SER A 132 6.96 -6.89 4.30
C SER A 132 6.71 -8.32 4.77
N ILE A 133 7.12 -8.59 6.01
CA ILE A 133 6.94 -9.88 6.70
C ILE A 133 6.13 -9.74 7.98
N ASP A 134 5.81 -8.51 8.36
CA ASP A 134 4.99 -8.18 9.51
C ASP A 134 4.26 -6.83 9.27
N PRO A 135 3.19 -6.53 10.02
CA PRO A 135 2.42 -5.30 9.83
C PRO A 135 3.16 -4.00 10.17
N SER A 136 4.34 -4.05 10.74
CA SER A 136 5.06 -2.89 11.27
C SER A 136 6.34 -2.54 10.52
N SER A 137 6.81 -3.40 9.65
CA SER A 137 8.07 -3.17 8.93
C SER A 137 8.04 -3.59 7.48
N ALA A 138 8.78 -2.87 6.64
CA ALA A 138 9.04 -3.22 5.27
C ALA A 138 10.45 -2.82 4.87
N PHE A 139 11.02 -3.50 3.90
CA PHE A 139 12.27 -3.10 3.25
C PHE A 139 12.11 -3.03 1.74
N ILE A 140 12.97 -2.25 1.09
CA ILE A 140 12.93 -2.02 -0.34
C ILE A 140 14.16 -2.63 -1.01
N ILE A 141 13.94 -3.25 -2.17
CA ILE A 141 14.97 -3.67 -3.10
C ILE A 141 14.95 -2.70 -4.29
N PRO A 142 15.85 -1.72 -4.36
CA PRO A 142 15.94 -0.81 -5.51
C PRO A 142 16.77 -1.47 -6.62
N PHE A 143 16.15 -1.92 -7.69
CA PHE A 143 16.85 -2.67 -8.76
C PHE A 143 17.70 -1.78 -9.67
N GLU A 144 17.36 -0.51 -9.83
CA GLU A 144 18.01 0.37 -10.81
C GLU A 144 19.35 0.95 -10.36
N ILE A 145 19.66 0.93 -9.05
CA ILE A 145 20.84 1.60 -8.52
C ILE A 145 22.09 0.73 -8.49
N TYR A 146 21.95 -0.58 -8.74
CA TYR A 146 23.04 -1.53 -8.63
C TYR A 146 23.71 -1.81 -9.98
N ASP A 147 25.00 -2.08 -9.93
CA ASP A 147 25.72 -2.67 -11.06
C ASP A 147 25.23 -4.11 -11.33
N THR A 148 25.49 -4.60 -12.53
CA THR A 148 25.00 -5.91 -12.96
C THR A 148 25.41 -7.07 -12.04
N PRO A 149 26.66 -7.18 -11.56
CA PRO A 149 27.05 -8.26 -10.64
C PRO A 149 26.32 -8.22 -9.30
N THR A 150 26.16 -7.04 -8.73
CA THR A 150 25.44 -6.84 -7.46
C THR A 150 23.96 -7.16 -7.62
N LEU A 151 23.33 -6.66 -8.69
CA LEU A 151 21.94 -6.95 -9.00
C LEU A 151 21.71 -8.46 -9.18
N GLN A 152 22.58 -9.16 -9.90
CA GLN A 152 22.45 -10.61 -10.07
C GLN A 152 22.47 -11.37 -8.74
N ARG A 153 23.32 -11.01 -7.79
CA ARG A 153 23.34 -11.62 -6.45
C ARG A 153 22.02 -11.42 -5.71
N ILE A 154 21.48 -10.21 -5.75
CA ILE A 154 20.17 -9.88 -5.13
C ILE A 154 19.06 -10.68 -5.81
N LEU A 155 19.01 -10.68 -7.15
CA LEU A 155 17.99 -11.39 -7.91
C LEU A 155 18.02 -12.90 -7.68
N VAL A 156 19.19 -13.51 -7.47
CA VAL A 156 19.29 -14.93 -7.11
C VAL A 156 18.65 -15.21 -5.76
N ALA A 157 18.85 -14.36 -4.75
CA ALA A 157 18.19 -14.53 -3.45
C ALA A 157 16.69 -14.23 -3.54
N PHE A 158 16.32 -13.17 -4.25
CA PHE A 158 14.92 -12.76 -4.44
C PHE A 158 14.11 -13.83 -5.20
N SER A 159 14.66 -14.38 -6.28
CA SER A 159 13.99 -15.45 -7.04
C SER A 159 13.76 -16.72 -6.20
N LYS A 160 14.64 -17.05 -5.27
CA LYS A 160 14.42 -18.16 -4.33
C LYS A 160 13.23 -17.91 -3.41
N VAL A 161 13.04 -16.67 -2.92
CA VAL A 161 11.84 -16.30 -2.13
C VAL A 161 10.59 -16.43 -2.98
N LEU A 162 10.60 -15.90 -4.21
CA LEU A 162 9.43 -15.90 -5.08
C LEU A 162 9.03 -17.31 -5.53
N ALA A 163 10.00 -18.12 -5.93
CA ALA A 163 9.76 -19.48 -6.45
C ALA A 163 9.46 -20.51 -5.37
N ASP A 164 9.72 -20.22 -4.11
CA ASP A 164 9.54 -21.16 -3.01
C ASP A 164 8.04 -21.42 -2.74
N LYS A 165 7.66 -22.70 -2.80
CA LYS A 165 6.26 -23.14 -2.60
C LYS A 165 5.82 -23.17 -1.12
N ASP A 166 6.76 -23.13 -0.20
CA ASP A 166 6.51 -23.17 1.23
C ASP A 166 6.42 -21.76 1.83
N ILE A 167 6.80 -20.71 1.08
CA ILE A 167 6.66 -19.34 1.50
C ILE A 167 5.31 -18.80 0.98
N PRO A 168 4.33 -18.53 1.84
CA PRO A 168 3.07 -17.93 1.42
C PRO A 168 3.25 -16.46 1.06
N LYS A 169 2.64 -16.01 -0.06
CA LYS A 169 2.69 -14.63 -0.54
C LYS A 169 1.31 -14.00 -0.54
N VAL A 170 1.27 -12.72 -0.19
CA VAL A 170 0.09 -11.84 -0.28
C VAL A 170 0.40 -10.69 -1.22
N LEU A 171 -0.51 -10.41 -2.13
CA LEU A 171 -0.37 -9.39 -3.15
C LEU A 171 -1.62 -8.50 -3.19
N GLN A 172 -1.51 -7.37 -3.86
CA GLN A 172 -2.62 -6.52 -4.25
C GLN A 172 -2.66 -6.41 -5.78
N ASN A 173 -3.68 -6.97 -6.43
CA ASN A 173 -3.70 -7.09 -7.89
C ASN A 173 -2.48 -7.85 -8.45
N GLY A 174 -2.15 -8.93 -7.79
CA GLY A 174 -0.88 -9.67 -7.97
C GLY A 174 -0.66 -10.25 -9.36
N LEU A 175 -1.68 -10.23 -10.24
CA LEU A 175 -1.52 -10.58 -11.65
C LEU A 175 -0.54 -9.62 -12.35
N TYR A 176 -0.55 -8.34 -11.97
CA TYR A 176 0.39 -7.35 -12.49
C TYR A 176 1.83 -7.67 -12.07
N ASP A 177 2.04 -7.87 -10.76
CA ASP A 177 3.37 -8.20 -10.22
C ASP A 177 3.91 -9.50 -10.79
N TYR A 178 3.07 -10.54 -10.85
CA TYR A 178 3.43 -11.82 -11.43
C TYR A 178 3.88 -11.66 -12.89
N THR A 179 3.10 -10.95 -13.68
CA THR A 179 3.40 -10.77 -15.11
C THR A 179 4.69 -9.97 -15.32
N ALA A 180 4.87 -8.88 -14.58
CA ALA A 180 6.04 -8.03 -14.68
C ALA A 180 7.32 -8.77 -14.23
N LEU A 181 7.30 -9.46 -13.09
CA LEU A 181 8.44 -10.24 -12.60
C LEU A 181 8.80 -11.42 -13.51
N ALA A 182 7.79 -12.13 -14.05
CA ALA A 182 8.02 -13.18 -15.01
C ALA A 182 8.60 -12.65 -16.32
N TRP A 183 8.15 -11.49 -16.77
CA TRP A 183 8.65 -10.87 -18.01
C TRP A 183 10.07 -10.35 -17.88
N HIS A 184 10.35 -9.55 -16.86
CA HIS A 184 11.64 -8.85 -16.72
C HIS A 184 12.74 -9.74 -16.13
N PHE A 185 12.41 -10.53 -15.12
CA PHE A 185 13.40 -11.31 -14.38
C PHE A 185 13.30 -12.82 -14.58
N ARG A 186 12.34 -13.28 -15.42
CA ARG A 186 12.05 -14.71 -15.62
C ARG A 186 11.80 -15.45 -14.29
N CYS A 187 11.22 -14.76 -13.34
CA CYS A 187 11.00 -15.23 -12.00
C CYS A 187 9.49 -15.41 -11.72
N PRO A 188 8.98 -16.66 -11.71
CA PRO A 188 7.58 -16.90 -11.35
C PRO A 188 7.37 -16.73 -9.84
N ILE A 189 6.18 -16.28 -9.45
CA ILE A 189 5.76 -16.24 -8.06
C ILE A 189 4.94 -17.49 -7.77
N ASN A 190 5.39 -18.31 -6.82
CA ASN A 190 4.67 -19.49 -6.35
C ASN A 190 4.00 -19.21 -5.01
N ASN A 191 2.94 -19.98 -4.71
CA ASN A 191 2.21 -19.94 -3.43
C ASN A 191 1.65 -18.56 -3.09
N ILE A 192 0.97 -17.92 -4.04
CA ILE A 192 0.14 -16.74 -3.77
C ILE A 192 -1.11 -17.25 -3.05
N VAL A 193 -1.19 -17.03 -1.73
CA VAL A 193 -2.28 -17.51 -0.89
C VAL A 193 -3.42 -16.51 -0.76
N HIS A 194 -3.15 -15.24 -1.07
CA HIS A 194 -4.14 -14.18 -0.93
C HIS A 194 -3.85 -13.01 -1.85
N ASP A 195 -4.91 -12.45 -2.42
CA ASP A 195 -4.89 -11.18 -3.14
C ASP A 195 -5.93 -10.26 -2.52
N THR A 196 -5.48 -9.13 -1.98
CA THR A 196 -6.35 -8.20 -1.25
C THR A 196 -7.38 -7.53 -2.16
N MET A 197 -7.09 -7.39 -3.46
CA MET A 197 -8.06 -6.86 -4.43
C MET A 197 -9.25 -7.83 -4.59
N PHE A 198 -8.99 -9.13 -4.73
CA PHE A 198 -10.07 -10.12 -4.83
C PHE A 198 -10.90 -10.22 -3.55
N SER A 199 -10.26 -10.16 -2.39
CA SER A 199 -10.98 -10.11 -1.11
C SER A 199 -11.87 -8.87 -1.00
N GLY A 200 -11.40 -7.74 -1.49
CA GLY A 200 -12.22 -6.52 -1.58
C GLY A 200 -13.44 -6.70 -2.49
N TRP A 201 -13.32 -7.47 -3.59
CA TRP A 201 -14.46 -7.82 -4.44
C TRP A 201 -15.49 -8.69 -3.73
N GLU A 202 -15.05 -9.65 -2.93
CA GLU A 202 -15.94 -10.56 -2.19
C GLU A 202 -16.69 -9.84 -1.06
N ILE A 203 -16.03 -8.92 -0.36
CA ILE A 203 -16.60 -8.29 0.85
C ILE A 203 -17.45 -7.07 0.49
N TYR A 204 -16.97 -6.22 -0.41
CA TYR A 204 -17.64 -4.98 -0.83
C TYR A 204 -17.60 -4.82 -2.35
N PRO A 205 -18.41 -5.58 -3.10
CA PRO A 205 -18.37 -5.54 -4.57
C PRO A 205 -18.61 -4.15 -5.17
N GLU A 206 -19.37 -3.30 -4.48
CA GLU A 206 -19.72 -1.94 -4.90
C GLU A 206 -18.59 -0.91 -4.72
N LEU A 207 -17.60 -1.19 -3.85
CA LEU A 207 -16.54 -0.23 -3.56
C LEU A 207 -15.35 -0.34 -4.52
N PRO A 208 -14.58 0.75 -4.72
CA PRO A 208 -13.31 0.69 -5.46
C PRO A 208 -12.32 -0.28 -4.81
N LYS A 209 -11.53 -0.97 -5.64
CA LYS A 209 -10.61 -2.04 -5.22
C LYS A 209 -9.15 -1.60 -5.12
N GLY A 210 -8.86 -0.32 -5.36
CA GLY A 210 -7.50 0.21 -5.21
C GLY A 210 -6.96 0.05 -3.80
N LEU A 211 -5.64 -0.12 -3.67
CA LEU A 211 -4.96 -0.35 -2.40
C LEU A 211 -5.26 0.76 -1.37
N GLY A 212 -5.30 2.02 -1.79
CA GLY A 212 -5.62 3.14 -0.90
C GLY A 212 -7.02 3.02 -0.29
N THR A 213 -8.05 2.63 -1.07
CA THR A 213 -9.40 2.38 -0.54
C THR A 213 -9.38 1.23 0.46
N GLN A 214 -8.72 0.13 0.13
CA GLN A 214 -8.60 -1.02 1.04
C GLN A 214 -7.87 -0.63 2.34
N ALA A 215 -6.72 0.04 2.24
CA ALA A 215 -5.97 0.51 3.39
C ALA A 215 -6.82 1.42 4.28
N SER A 216 -7.61 2.32 3.69
CA SER A 216 -8.47 3.23 4.44
C SER A 216 -9.60 2.54 5.21
N ILE A 217 -10.00 1.33 4.81
CA ILE A 217 -11.02 0.53 5.49
C ILE A 217 -10.37 -0.35 6.57
N TRP A 218 -9.35 -1.10 6.20
CA TRP A 218 -8.81 -2.18 7.01
C TRP A 218 -7.65 -1.78 7.92
N THR A 219 -7.07 -0.60 7.72
CA THR A 219 -5.96 -0.11 8.53
C THR A 219 -6.26 1.25 9.17
N LEU A 220 -5.35 1.71 10.02
CA LEU A 220 -5.33 3.08 10.55
C LEU A 220 -4.31 3.96 9.83
N ASP A 221 -3.69 3.44 8.78
CA ASP A 221 -2.77 4.22 7.96
C ASP A 221 -3.57 5.25 7.13
N PRO A 222 -3.04 6.45 6.95
CA PRO A 222 -3.66 7.42 6.06
C PRO A 222 -3.64 6.90 4.62
N TYR A 223 -4.59 7.36 3.82
CA TYR A 223 -4.53 7.18 2.38
C TYR A 223 -3.27 7.88 1.83
N TYR A 224 -2.59 7.28 0.87
CA TYR A 224 -1.37 7.82 0.22
C TYR A 224 -1.57 8.01 -1.28
#